data_a663366ba4e2f5a06d2374d67b2a6cef
#
_entry.id   a663366ba4e2f5a06d2374d67b2a6cef
#
_cell.length_a   1.000
_cell.length_b   1.000
_cell.length_c   1.000
_cell.angle_alpha   90.00
_cell.angle_beta   90.00
_cell.angle_gamma   90.00
#
_symmetry.space_group_name_H-M   'P 1'
#
loop_
_entity.id
_entity.type
_entity.pdbx_description
1 polymer ?
#
loop_
_entity_poly.entity_id
_entity_poly.type
_entity_poly.pdbx_seq_one_letter_code
_entity_poly.pdbx_strand_id
1 'polypeptide(L)'
;MLVLGIDPGTAICGYGVVEAASGSRLIPRAYGAITTSPKARMEDRLLKLYDELDDIIKTYHPAAMGVEQLFFNRNVTTAIPVGQARGVVLLAAAKNQLEIVERTPLQVKQSVTGYGKATKEQIIYMVTKLLHLPAPPKPDDVADALAVAVCTLHSMDSLRWRNQLENKSRVGAVSYTHLRAH
;
A
#
# COMPACT_ATOMS: atom_id res chain seq x y z
N MET A 1 13.34 2.80 1.48
CA MET A 1 12.45 1.84 0.76
C MET A 1 11.21 2.59 0.28
N LEU A 2 10.84 2.41 -0.99
CA LEU A 2 9.70 3.09 -1.62
C LEU A 2 8.58 2.07 -1.86
N VAL A 3 7.34 2.40 -1.52
CA VAL A 3 6.16 1.57 -1.78
C VAL A 3 5.05 2.38 -2.43
N LEU A 4 4.20 1.69 -3.16
CA LEU A 4 3.00 2.23 -3.78
C LEU A 4 1.78 1.66 -3.07
N GLY A 5 0.96 2.51 -2.45
CA GLY A 5 -0.35 2.13 -1.91
C GLY A 5 -1.45 2.45 -2.91
N ILE A 6 -2.42 1.56 -3.03
CA ILE A 6 -3.54 1.69 -3.97
C ILE A 6 -4.87 1.44 -3.25
N ASP A 7 -5.83 2.31 -3.53
CA ASP A 7 -7.25 2.13 -3.24
C ASP A 7 -8.01 1.94 -4.57
N PRO A 8 -8.33 0.68 -4.97
CA PRO A 8 -8.84 0.38 -6.29
C PRO A 8 -10.31 0.81 -6.48
N GLY A 9 -10.57 1.61 -7.50
CA GLY A 9 -11.92 1.94 -7.95
C GLY A 9 -11.94 2.24 -9.44
N THR A 10 -13.08 1.98 -10.10
CA THR A 10 -13.24 2.26 -11.55
C THR A 10 -13.49 3.73 -11.83
N ALA A 11 -14.23 4.43 -10.97
CA ALA A 11 -14.47 5.86 -11.12
C ALA A 11 -13.29 6.69 -10.62
N ILE A 12 -12.76 6.31 -9.46
CA ILE A 12 -11.64 6.92 -8.78
C ILE A 12 -10.77 5.79 -8.25
N CYS A 13 -9.50 5.79 -8.61
CA CYS A 13 -8.49 4.92 -8.03
C CYS A 13 -7.44 5.80 -7.34
N GLY A 14 -7.41 5.76 -6.01
CA GLY A 14 -6.40 6.47 -5.23
C GLY A 14 -5.04 5.81 -5.33
N TYR A 15 -3.98 6.61 -5.37
CA TYR A 15 -2.60 6.11 -5.26
C TYR A 15 -1.75 6.98 -4.34
N GLY A 16 -0.79 6.36 -3.69
CA GLY A 16 0.20 7.05 -2.86
C GLY A 16 1.55 6.36 -2.90
N VAL A 17 2.58 7.10 -3.32
CA VAL A 17 3.97 6.65 -3.34
C VAL A 17 4.67 7.21 -2.12
N VAL A 18 5.07 6.36 -1.19
CA VAL A 18 5.66 6.76 0.09
C VAL A 18 7.00 6.08 0.28
N GLU A 19 7.98 6.85 0.72
CA GLU A 19 9.32 6.37 1.04
C GLU A 19 9.57 6.35 2.54
N ALA A 20 10.09 5.22 3.04
CA ALA A 20 10.69 5.16 4.36
C ALA A 20 12.16 5.60 4.28
N ALA A 21 12.46 6.76 4.87
CA ALA A 21 13.81 7.29 5.03
C ALA A 21 14.44 6.83 6.36
N SER A 22 15.66 7.23 6.63
CA SER A 22 16.33 6.98 7.91
C SER A 22 15.58 7.59 9.08
N GLY A 23 15.60 6.93 10.25
CA GLY A 23 14.95 7.42 11.47
C GLY A 23 13.42 7.33 11.44
N SER A 24 12.86 6.34 10.77
CA SER A 24 11.40 6.09 10.66
C SER A 24 10.60 7.24 10.03
N ARG A 25 11.26 8.15 9.31
CA ARG A 25 10.60 9.26 8.64
C ARG A 25 9.96 8.78 7.34
N LEU A 26 8.68 9.10 7.17
CA LEU A 26 7.91 8.82 5.96
C LEU A 26 7.87 10.05 5.06
N ILE A 27 8.19 9.87 3.78
CA ILE A 27 8.24 10.94 2.79
C ILE A 27 7.27 10.60 1.65
N PRO A 28 6.22 11.40 1.43
CA PRO A 28 5.37 11.25 0.25
C PRO A 28 6.15 11.72 -0.98
N ARG A 29 6.28 10.84 -1.98
CA ARG A 29 6.94 11.17 -3.24
C ARG A 29 5.97 11.59 -4.32
N ALA A 30 4.81 10.94 -4.36
CA ALA A 30 3.68 11.29 -5.21
C ALA A 30 2.39 10.74 -4.61
N TYR A 31 1.28 11.39 -4.86
CA TYR A 31 -0.04 10.90 -4.51
C TYR A 31 -1.10 11.61 -5.36
N GLY A 32 -2.20 10.95 -5.59
CA GLY A 32 -3.29 11.48 -6.39
C GLY A 32 -4.34 10.43 -6.69
N ALA A 33 -5.20 10.73 -7.64
CA ALA A 33 -6.27 9.86 -8.08
C ALA A 33 -6.27 9.71 -9.59
N ILE A 34 -6.37 8.48 -10.07
CA ILE A 34 -6.69 8.15 -11.46
C ILE A 34 -8.21 8.17 -11.58
N THR A 35 -8.73 9.03 -12.42
CA THR A 35 -10.18 9.20 -12.59
C THR A 35 -10.64 8.79 -13.99
N THR A 36 -11.81 8.18 -14.08
CA THR A 36 -12.42 7.79 -15.34
C THR A 36 -13.83 8.32 -15.48
N SER A 37 -14.26 8.60 -16.71
CA SER A 37 -15.64 9.07 -16.95
C SER A 37 -16.64 7.93 -16.81
N PRO A 38 -17.75 8.13 -16.09
CA PRO A 38 -18.84 7.14 -16.03
C PRO A 38 -19.54 6.95 -17.36
N LYS A 39 -19.36 7.87 -18.33
CA LYS A 39 -19.91 7.78 -19.69
C LYS A 39 -19.05 6.93 -20.63
N ALA A 40 -17.80 6.65 -20.27
CA ALA A 40 -16.91 5.80 -21.04
C ALA A 40 -17.28 4.31 -20.84
N ARG A 41 -16.99 3.48 -21.83
CA ARG A 41 -17.16 2.02 -21.73
C ARG A 41 -16.22 1.47 -20.64
N MET A 42 -16.63 0.40 -20.00
CA MET A 42 -15.84 -0.18 -18.88
C MET A 42 -14.44 -0.57 -19.34
N GLU A 43 -14.30 -1.19 -20.51
CA GLU A 43 -12.99 -1.59 -21.03
C GLU A 43 -12.04 -0.42 -21.25
N ASP A 44 -12.55 0.73 -21.70
CA ASP A 44 -11.75 1.95 -21.90
C ASP A 44 -11.34 2.55 -20.56
N ARG A 45 -12.22 2.48 -19.56
CA ARG A 45 -11.91 2.91 -18.18
C ARG A 45 -10.82 2.05 -17.55
N LEU A 46 -10.92 0.74 -17.72
CA LEU A 46 -9.92 -0.20 -17.20
C LEU A 46 -8.58 -0.06 -17.91
N LEU A 47 -8.59 0.19 -19.21
CA LEU A 47 -7.36 0.47 -19.98
C LEU A 47 -6.68 1.74 -19.48
N LYS A 48 -7.43 2.84 -19.31
CA LYS A 48 -6.88 4.07 -18.75
C LYS A 48 -6.29 3.86 -17.37
N LEU A 49 -6.99 3.12 -16.49
CA LEU A 49 -6.49 2.80 -15.17
C LEU A 49 -5.16 2.04 -15.26
N TYR A 50 -5.07 1.06 -16.14
CA TYR A 50 -3.86 0.28 -16.35
C TYR A 50 -2.70 1.17 -16.83
N ASP A 51 -2.90 1.97 -17.87
CA ASP A 51 -1.86 2.79 -18.48
C ASP A 51 -1.28 3.81 -17.49
N GLU A 52 -2.14 4.55 -16.78
CA GLU A 52 -1.70 5.53 -15.78
C GLU A 52 -0.99 4.86 -14.59
N LEU A 53 -1.46 3.70 -14.14
CA LEU A 53 -0.82 2.97 -13.06
C LEU A 53 0.53 2.39 -13.48
N ASP A 54 0.64 1.85 -14.69
CA ASP A 54 1.89 1.35 -15.27
C ASP A 54 2.94 2.47 -15.38
N ASP A 55 2.52 3.68 -15.79
CA ASP A 55 3.37 4.86 -15.84
C ASP A 55 3.86 5.29 -14.44
N ILE A 56 3.00 5.25 -13.43
CA ILE A 56 3.38 5.54 -12.04
C ILE A 56 4.42 4.54 -11.56
N ILE A 57 4.20 3.24 -11.80
CA ILE A 57 5.14 2.18 -11.39
C ILE A 57 6.48 2.37 -12.08
N LYS A 58 6.50 2.63 -13.37
CA LYS A 58 7.73 2.85 -14.16
C LYS A 58 8.46 4.13 -13.79
N THR A 59 7.74 5.14 -13.34
CA THR A 59 8.34 6.42 -12.93
C THR A 59 9.02 6.32 -11.57
N TYR A 60 8.36 5.67 -10.61
CA TYR A 60 8.83 5.68 -9.22
C TYR A 60 9.57 4.41 -8.81
N HIS A 61 9.47 3.32 -9.56
CA HIS A 61 10.13 2.04 -9.26
C HIS A 61 9.94 1.59 -7.81
N PRO A 62 8.69 1.48 -7.29
CA PRO A 62 8.46 1.03 -5.92
C PRO A 62 8.95 -0.41 -5.74
N ALA A 63 9.38 -0.75 -4.52
CA ALA A 63 9.80 -2.11 -4.17
C ALA A 63 8.60 -3.06 -3.98
N ALA A 64 7.45 -2.51 -3.60
CA ALA A 64 6.22 -3.27 -3.39
C ALA A 64 4.98 -2.40 -3.64
N MET A 65 3.86 -3.07 -3.90
CA MET A 65 2.54 -2.46 -3.97
C MET A 65 1.67 -2.98 -2.83
N GLY A 66 1.17 -2.06 -2.01
CA GLY A 66 0.15 -2.34 -0.99
C GLY A 66 -1.25 -2.20 -1.56
N VAL A 67 -2.13 -3.16 -1.27
CA VAL A 67 -3.55 -3.12 -1.67
C VAL A 67 -4.41 -3.57 -0.49
N GLU A 68 -5.51 -2.89 -0.22
CA GLU A 68 -6.44 -3.32 0.82
C GLU A 68 -7.22 -4.56 0.36
N GLN A 69 -7.42 -5.52 1.27
CA GLN A 69 -8.26 -6.68 1.01
C GLN A 69 -9.72 -6.27 0.88
N LEU A 70 -10.41 -6.78 -0.14
CA LEU A 70 -11.83 -6.55 -0.32
C LEU A 70 -12.63 -7.56 0.49
N PHE A 71 -13.48 -7.06 1.37
CA PHE A 71 -14.51 -7.84 2.05
C PHE A 71 -15.88 -7.46 1.45
N PHE A 72 -16.45 -8.34 0.64
CA PHE A 72 -17.73 -8.11 0.04
C PHE A 72 -18.86 -8.36 1.06
N ASN A 73 -19.38 -7.31 1.66
CA ASN A 73 -20.63 -7.36 2.44
C ASN A 73 -21.82 -7.09 1.53
N ARG A 74 -22.53 -8.14 1.13
CA ARG A 74 -23.92 -8.19 0.59
C ARG A 74 -24.29 -7.31 -0.62
N ASN A 75 -23.50 -6.36 -1.09
CA ASN A 75 -23.89 -5.51 -2.23
C ASN A 75 -23.11 -5.88 -3.49
N VAL A 76 -23.64 -6.81 -4.27
CA VAL A 76 -23.01 -7.34 -5.50
C VAL A 76 -22.86 -6.27 -6.59
N THR A 77 -23.75 -5.28 -6.64
CA THR A 77 -23.77 -4.28 -7.70
C THR A 77 -22.51 -3.39 -7.71
N THR A 78 -21.98 -3.05 -6.53
CA THR A 78 -20.74 -2.27 -6.40
C THR A 78 -19.49 -3.16 -6.38
N ALA A 79 -19.64 -4.44 -6.08
CA ALA A 79 -18.54 -5.40 -5.98
C ALA A 79 -17.87 -5.68 -7.33
N ILE A 80 -18.66 -5.80 -8.40
CA ILE A 80 -18.12 -6.13 -9.74
C ILE A 80 -17.19 -5.03 -10.27
N PRO A 81 -17.57 -3.75 -10.35
CA PRO A 81 -16.67 -2.69 -10.81
C PRO A 81 -15.39 -2.56 -9.96
N VAL A 82 -15.50 -2.68 -8.64
CA VAL A 82 -14.33 -2.64 -7.74
C VAL A 82 -13.43 -3.84 -7.97
N GLY A 83 -14.00 -5.05 -8.15
CA GLY A 83 -13.25 -6.26 -8.48
C GLY A 83 -12.52 -6.15 -9.82
N GLN A 84 -13.15 -5.54 -10.83
CA GLN A 84 -12.51 -5.27 -12.14
C GLN A 84 -11.32 -4.32 -11.99
N ALA A 85 -11.48 -3.20 -11.29
CA ALA A 85 -10.38 -2.26 -11.02
C ALA A 85 -9.25 -2.94 -10.25
N ARG A 86 -9.57 -3.73 -9.21
CA ARG A 86 -8.57 -4.50 -8.46
C ARG A 86 -7.83 -5.49 -9.36
N GLY A 87 -8.51 -6.18 -10.26
CA GLY A 87 -7.87 -7.09 -11.22
C GLY A 87 -6.83 -6.38 -12.09
N VAL A 88 -7.15 -5.18 -12.56
CA VAL A 88 -6.22 -4.34 -13.34
C VAL A 88 -5.02 -3.90 -12.49
N VAL A 89 -5.24 -3.50 -11.23
CA VAL A 89 -4.16 -3.14 -10.29
C VAL A 89 -3.20 -4.31 -10.07
N LEU A 90 -3.73 -5.51 -9.81
CA LEU A 90 -2.92 -6.72 -9.62
C LEU A 90 -2.15 -7.09 -10.90
N LEU A 91 -2.78 -6.95 -12.07
CA LEU A 91 -2.14 -7.21 -13.35
C LEU A 91 -0.98 -6.23 -13.62
N ALA A 92 -1.17 -4.93 -13.35
CA ALA A 92 -0.12 -3.93 -13.52
C ALA A 92 1.07 -4.22 -12.60
N ALA A 93 0.82 -4.61 -11.35
CA ALA A 93 1.86 -5.02 -10.41
C ALA A 93 2.63 -6.25 -10.92
N ALA A 94 1.91 -7.30 -11.32
CA ALA A 94 2.51 -8.54 -11.81
C ALA A 94 3.36 -8.32 -13.06
N LYS A 95 2.87 -7.52 -14.02
CA LYS A 95 3.60 -7.19 -15.26
C LYS A 95 4.90 -6.44 -14.98
N ASN A 96 4.94 -5.63 -13.94
CA ASN A 96 6.14 -4.91 -13.48
C ASN A 96 6.93 -5.67 -12.42
N GLN A 97 6.61 -6.94 -12.14
CA GLN A 97 7.29 -7.79 -11.18
C GLN A 97 7.32 -7.21 -9.75
N LEU A 98 6.30 -6.44 -9.39
CA LEU A 98 6.17 -5.89 -8.04
C LEU A 98 5.65 -6.94 -7.07
N GLU A 99 6.23 -6.97 -5.88
CA GLU A 99 5.66 -7.68 -4.75
C GLU A 99 4.32 -7.03 -4.36
N ILE A 100 3.26 -7.84 -4.25
CA ILE A 100 1.94 -7.39 -3.82
C ILE A 100 1.76 -7.74 -2.36
N VAL A 101 1.45 -6.73 -1.54
CA VAL A 101 1.25 -6.84 -0.11
C VAL A 101 -0.20 -6.50 0.21
N GLU A 102 -0.99 -7.52 0.53
CA GLU A 102 -2.39 -7.32 0.92
C GLU A 102 -2.54 -6.96 2.39
N ARG A 103 -3.41 -6.01 2.71
CA ARG A 103 -3.69 -5.54 4.07
C ARG A 103 -5.18 -5.53 4.35
N THR A 104 -5.58 -5.99 5.53
CA THR A 104 -6.96 -5.87 5.98
C THR A 104 -7.29 -4.44 6.37
N PRO A 105 -8.57 -4.00 6.29
CA PRO A 105 -8.97 -2.68 6.78
C PRO A 105 -8.58 -2.43 8.25
N LEU A 106 -8.64 -3.47 9.07
CA LEU A 106 -8.21 -3.39 10.47
C LEU A 106 -6.71 -3.08 10.60
N GLN A 107 -5.87 -3.77 9.83
CA GLN A 107 -4.41 -3.56 9.83
C GLN A 107 -4.07 -2.14 9.37
N VAL A 108 -4.75 -1.63 8.32
CA VAL A 108 -4.55 -0.27 7.83
C VAL A 108 -4.89 0.75 8.92
N LYS A 109 -6.06 0.63 9.55
CA LYS A 109 -6.49 1.52 10.64
C LYS A 109 -5.51 1.50 11.81
N GLN A 110 -5.15 0.33 12.29
CA GLN A 110 -4.22 0.18 13.41
C GLN A 110 -2.83 0.74 13.10
N SER A 111 -2.33 0.53 11.88
CA SER A 111 -1.01 1.00 11.48
C SER A 111 -0.91 2.54 11.45
N VAL A 112 -1.99 3.21 11.05
CA VAL A 112 -2.01 4.67 10.89
C VAL A 112 -2.40 5.39 12.18
N THR A 113 -3.36 4.85 12.92
CA THR A 113 -3.94 5.54 14.09
C THR A 113 -3.63 4.87 15.43
N GLY A 114 -3.07 3.65 15.41
CA GLY A 114 -2.92 2.82 16.61
C GLY A 114 -4.25 2.18 17.07
N TYR A 115 -5.36 2.43 16.38
CA TYR A 115 -6.69 2.03 16.80
C TYR A 115 -7.55 1.46 15.66
N GLY A 116 -8.01 0.20 15.82
CA GLY A 116 -8.70 -0.53 14.75
C GLY A 116 -10.13 -0.04 14.43
N LYS A 117 -10.74 0.77 15.30
CA LYS A 117 -12.08 1.37 15.11
C LYS A 117 -12.02 2.85 14.72
N ALA A 118 -10.86 3.33 14.23
CA ALA A 118 -10.71 4.70 13.78
C ALA A 118 -11.73 5.07 12.71
N THR A 119 -12.25 6.28 12.78
CA THR A 119 -13.13 6.85 11.75
C THR A 119 -12.34 7.28 10.53
N LYS A 120 -13.04 7.52 9.41
CA LYS A 120 -12.39 7.99 8.18
C LYS A 120 -11.68 9.33 8.39
N GLU A 121 -12.31 10.25 9.12
CA GLU A 121 -11.75 11.55 9.46
C GLU A 121 -10.45 11.43 10.28
N GLN A 122 -10.41 10.48 11.22
CA GLN A 122 -9.21 10.20 12.00
C GLN A 122 -8.08 9.65 11.14
N ILE A 123 -8.38 8.78 10.18
CA ILE A 123 -7.38 8.26 9.22
C ILE A 123 -6.83 9.40 8.37
N ILE A 124 -7.69 10.22 7.76
CA ILE A 124 -7.29 11.37 6.94
C ILE A 124 -6.40 12.33 7.75
N TYR A 125 -6.80 12.64 8.98
CA TYR A 125 -6.02 13.48 9.87
C TYR A 125 -4.63 12.89 10.15
N MET A 126 -4.56 11.62 10.53
CA MET A 126 -3.29 10.96 10.86
C MET A 126 -2.37 10.82 9.65
N VAL A 127 -2.90 10.46 8.49
CA VAL A 127 -2.13 10.39 7.23
C VAL A 127 -1.54 11.77 6.90
N THR A 128 -2.35 12.83 7.02
CA THR A 128 -1.89 14.21 6.80
C THR A 128 -0.73 14.58 7.72
N LYS A 129 -0.80 14.18 9.00
CA LYS A 129 0.25 14.45 10.00
C LYS A 129 1.49 13.59 9.81
N LEU A 130 1.32 12.27 9.63
CA LEU A 130 2.45 11.33 9.47
C LEU A 130 3.29 11.64 8.24
N LEU A 131 2.66 12.10 7.17
CA LEU A 131 3.32 12.43 5.91
C LEU A 131 3.64 13.92 5.76
N HIS A 132 3.37 14.72 6.78
CA HIS A 132 3.57 16.19 6.75
C HIS A 132 2.97 16.87 5.52
N LEU A 133 1.75 16.44 5.13
CA LEU A 133 1.07 17.00 3.97
C LEU A 133 0.61 18.43 4.26
N PRO A 134 0.63 19.34 3.27
CA PRO A 134 0.21 20.74 3.45
C PRO A 134 -1.28 20.88 3.71
N ALA A 135 -2.09 19.92 3.27
CA ALA A 135 -3.53 19.84 3.47
C ALA A 135 -4.01 18.40 3.43
N PRO A 136 -5.21 18.07 3.96
CA PRO A 136 -5.83 16.77 3.81
C PRO A 136 -5.95 16.39 2.33
N PRO A 137 -5.51 15.19 1.92
CA PRO A 137 -5.58 14.75 0.53
C PRO A 137 -7.04 14.60 0.09
N LYS A 138 -7.30 14.94 -1.16
CA LYS A 138 -8.62 14.80 -1.81
C LYS A 138 -8.47 14.21 -3.21
N PRO A 139 -9.44 13.40 -3.67
CA PRO A 139 -10.55 12.83 -2.88
C PRO A 139 -10.08 11.90 -1.76
N ASP A 140 -11.01 11.40 -0.96
CA ASP A 140 -10.72 10.54 0.21
C ASP A 140 -9.95 9.26 -0.18
N ASP A 141 -10.20 8.74 -1.39
CA ASP A 141 -9.49 7.57 -1.96
C ASP A 141 -7.96 7.77 -1.96
N VAL A 142 -7.49 9.00 -2.06
CA VAL A 142 -6.04 9.33 -1.98
C VAL A 142 -5.53 9.14 -0.55
N ALA A 143 -6.30 9.53 0.45
CA ALA A 143 -5.94 9.30 1.85
C ALA A 143 -5.93 7.79 2.17
N ASP A 144 -6.90 7.04 1.65
CA ASP A 144 -7.00 5.59 1.83
C ASP A 144 -5.78 4.90 1.19
N ALA A 145 -5.40 5.29 -0.02
CA ALA A 145 -4.19 4.77 -0.68
C ALA A 145 -2.89 5.11 0.07
N LEU A 146 -2.76 6.32 0.60
CA LEU A 146 -1.63 6.72 1.43
C LEU A 146 -1.58 5.93 2.74
N ALA A 147 -2.74 5.67 3.38
CA ALA A 147 -2.84 4.84 4.57
C ALA A 147 -2.36 3.40 4.30
N VAL A 148 -2.74 2.84 3.15
CA VAL A 148 -2.27 1.51 2.70
C VAL A 148 -0.76 1.51 2.48
N ALA A 149 -0.18 2.56 1.87
CA ALA A 149 1.26 2.68 1.70
C ALA A 149 2.01 2.71 3.04
N VAL A 150 1.54 3.52 3.99
CA VAL A 150 2.11 3.60 5.35
C VAL A 150 2.05 2.24 6.05
N CYS A 151 0.89 1.57 6.02
CA CYS A 151 0.71 0.24 6.60
C CYS A 151 1.67 -0.79 5.96
N THR A 152 1.85 -0.74 4.66
CA THR A 152 2.77 -1.62 3.93
C THR A 152 4.21 -1.41 4.37
N LEU A 153 4.67 -0.17 4.46
CA LEU A 153 6.01 0.17 4.95
C LEU A 153 6.26 -0.35 6.37
N HIS A 154 5.36 -0.07 7.32
CA HIS A 154 5.49 -0.51 8.70
C HIS A 154 5.61 -2.03 8.82
N SER A 155 4.86 -2.78 8.02
CA SER A 155 4.90 -4.23 8.05
C SER A 155 6.18 -4.82 7.42
N MET A 156 6.67 -4.22 6.33
CA MET A 156 7.92 -4.64 5.69
C MET A 156 9.13 -4.37 6.57
N ASP A 157 9.16 -3.25 7.28
CA ASP A 157 10.19 -2.95 8.26
C ASP A 157 10.18 -3.95 9.43
N SER A 158 9.02 -4.30 9.95
CA SER A 158 8.86 -5.30 11.01
C SER A 158 9.37 -6.68 10.59
N LEU A 159 9.15 -7.09 9.34
CA LEU A 159 9.66 -8.34 8.79
C LEU A 159 11.18 -8.31 8.64
N ARG A 160 11.77 -7.21 8.16
CA ARG A 160 13.23 -7.05 8.08
C ARG A 160 13.90 -7.16 9.44
N TRP A 161 13.36 -6.52 10.46
CA TRP A 161 13.84 -6.61 11.84
C TRP A 161 13.81 -8.05 12.36
N ARG A 162 12.71 -8.76 12.12
CA ARG A 162 12.56 -10.17 12.53
C ARG A 162 13.59 -11.06 11.87
N ASN A 163 13.77 -10.95 10.56
CA ASN A 163 14.76 -11.72 9.81
C ASN A 163 16.21 -11.42 10.23
N GLN A 164 16.52 -10.17 10.59
CA GLN A 164 17.83 -9.79 11.11
C GLN A 164 18.10 -10.41 12.50
N LEU A 165 17.09 -10.47 13.37
CA LEU A 165 17.21 -11.11 14.69
C LEU A 165 17.40 -12.63 14.56
N GLU A 166 16.64 -13.29 13.69
CA GLU A 166 16.78 -14.73 13.43
C GLU A 166 18.16 -15.09 12.85
N ASN A 167 18.66 -14.30 11.93
CA ASN A 167 20.01 -14.50 11.37
C ASN A 167 21.11 -14.30 12.44
N LYS A 168 20.98 -13.30 13.31
CA LYS A 168 21.93 -13.09 14.40
C LYS A 168 21.90 -14.25 15.41
N SER A 169 20.74 -14.79 15.72
CA SER A 169 20.62 -15.95 16.62
C SER A 169 21.22 -17.22 16.01
N ARG A 170 21.07 -17.44 14.70
CA ARG A 170 21.70 -18.57 13.99
C ARG A 170 23.22 -18.48 13.97
N VAL A 171 23.78 -17.30 13.70
CA VAL A 171 25.23 -17.07 13.70
C VAL A 171 25.81 -17.23 15.12
N GLY A 172 25.10 -16.77 16.15
CA GLY A 172 25.49 -16.97 17.54
C GLY A 172 25.48 -18.45 17.96
N ALA A 173 24.49 -19.22 17.52
CA ALA A 173 24.38 -20.65 17.85
C ALA A 173 25.51 -21.49 17.20
N VAL A 174 25.96 -21.14 16.00
CA VAL A 174 27.05 -21.82 15.28
C VAL A 174 28.40 -21.56 16.00
N SER A 175 28.60 -20.40 16.60
CA SER A 175 29.82 -20.06 17.34
C SER A 175 29.99 -20.87 18.64
N TYR A 176 28.92 -21.28 19.30
CA TYR A 176 28.97 -22.07 20.55
C TYR A 176 29.20 -23.57 20.34
N THR A 177 28.93 -24.10 19.13
CA THR A 177 29.14 -25.52 18.83
C THR A 177 30.58 -25.86 18.54
N HIS A 178 31.44 -24.91 18.16
CA HIS A 178 32.88 -25.13 17.93
C HIS A 178 33.77 -25.05 19.22
N LEU A 179 33.22 -24.63 20.36
CA LEU A 179 33.97 -24.51 21.61
C LEU A 179 33.85 -25.73 22.55
N ARG A 180 33.20 -26.82 22.12
CA ARG A 180 33.05 -28.05 22.93
C ARG A 180 33.74 -29.29 22.34
N ALA A 181 34.69 -29.12 21.48
CA ALA A 181 35.49 -30.23 20.93
C ALA A 181 37.00 -29.98 21.19
N HIS A 182 37.39 -30.03 22.48
CA HIS A 182 38.76 -30.34 22.94
C HIS A 182 38.70 -30.85 24.35
#